data_2ba5f78778b16e6f7fb9834e52c7569f
#
_entry.id   2ba5f78778b16e6f7fb9834e52c7569f
#
_cell.length_a   1.000
_cell.length_b   1.000
_cell.length_c   1.000
_cell.angle_alpha   90.00
_cell.angle_beta   90.00
_cell.angle_gamma   90.00
#
_symmetry.space_group_name_H-M   'P 1'
#
loop_
_entity.id
_entity.type
_entity.pdbx_description
1 polymer ?
#
loop_
_entity_poly.entity_id
_entity_poly.type
_entity_poly.pdbx_seq_one_letter_code
_entity_poly.pdbx_strand_id
1 'polypeptide(L)'
;MKRRSSFQGLPLACIAISAIIVFGCFDKPSGSTKGAVPGPIKVFSAEKGGYIMSETVTKSNEEWKKILTPEQYHILREKGTEKAYSGIYASSHEKGTYRCAGCGLDLYRSADKFESGTGWPSFTKPIAPENIITRPDNSFFMRRTEVICRRCEGHLGHVFDDGPKPTGLRYCMNSAALQFVATGK
;
A
#
# COMPACT_ATOMS: atom_id res chain seq x y z
N MET A 1 22.76 -95.56 4.82
CA MET A 1 21.74 -95.61 3.74
C MET A 1 20.66 -94.59 4.01
N LYS A 2 20.65 -93.46 3.22
CA LYS A 2 19.44 -92.66 2.95
C LYS A 2 19.78 -91.57 1.95
N ARG A 3 19.00 -91.47 0.93
CA ARG A 3 19.18 -90.75 -0.32
C ARG A 3 19.07 -89.21 -0.12
N ARG A 4 19.96 -88.53 -0.81
CA ARG A 4 19.86 -87.06 -1.07
C ARG A 4 18.83 -86.83 -2.18
N SER A 5 17.92 -85.90 -1.98
CA SER A 5 17.06 -85.40 -3.03
C SER A 5 17.36 -83.90 -3.18
N SER A 6 17.88 -83.58 -4.36
CA SER A 6 18.17 -82.23 -4.79
C SER A 6 16.87 -81.53 -5.22
N PHE A 7 16.61 -80.39 -4.70
CA PHE A 7 15.63 -79.48 -5.24
C PHE A 7 16.37 -78.21 -5.77
N GLN A 8 16.38 -78.10 -7.07
CA GLN A 8 16.85 -76.88 -7.75
C GLN A 8 15.76 -75.83 -7.69
N GLY A 9 16.02 -74.76 -6.99
CA GLY A 9 15.16 -73.56 -6.96
C GLY A 9 15.56 -72.59 -8.07
N LEU A 10 14.59 -72.22 -8.88
CA LEU A 10 14.70 -71.15 -9.90
C LEU A 10 14.97 -69.75 -9.22
N PRO A 11 15.77 -68.86 -9.82
CA PRO A 11 15.90 -67.54 -9.32
C PRO A 11 14.71 -66.66 -9.79
N LEU A 12 14.01 -66.04 -8.82
CA LEU A 12 13.07 -64.97 -9.09
C LEU A 12 13.83 -63.72 -9.53
N ALA A 13 13.58 -63.28 -10.74
CA ALA A 13 14.03 -61.99 -11.22
C ALA A 13 13.21 -60.88 -10.54
N CYS A 14 13.86 -60.11 -9.65
CA CYS A 14 13.29 -58.87 -9.12
C CYS A 14 13.30 -57.80 -10.19
N ILE A 15 12.14 -57.50 -10.75
CA ILE A 15 11.94 -56.31 -11.60
C ILE A 15 11.87 -55.08 -10.67
N ALA A 16 12.93 -54.30 -10.64
CA ALA A 16 12.96 -53.00 -9.96
C ALA A 16 12.17 -52.00 -10.81
N ILE A 17 10.97 -51.68 -10.38
CA ILE A 17 10.19 -50.56 -10.94
C ILE A 17 10.74 -49.27 -10.32
N SER A 18 11.58 -48.53 -11.07
CA SER A 18 12.01 -47.19 -10.71
C SER A 18 10.84 -46.22 -10.85
N ALA A 19 10.23 -45.87 -9.74
CA ALA A 19 9.27 -44.78 -9.69
C ALA A 19 10.03 -43.44 -9.78
N ILE A 20 9.95 -42.79 -10.95
CA ILE A 20 10.43 -41.41 -11.13
C ILE A 20 9.44 -40.51 -10.39
N ILE A 21 9.82 -40.07 -9.19
CA ILE A 21 9.11 -39.03 -8.47
C ILE A 21 9.49 -37.70 -9.15
N VAL A 22 8.61 -37.21 -10.01
CA VAL A 22 8.70 -35.84 -10.53
C VAL A 22 8.30 -34.92 -9.38
N PHE A 23 9.30 -34.31 -8.74
CA PHE A 23 9.08 -33.16 -7.85
C PHE A 23 8.62 -31.99 -8.70
N GLY A 24 7.31 -31.84 -8.87
CA GLY A 24 6.73 -30.60 -9.35
C GLY A 24 7.00 -29.51 -8.32
N CYS A 25 7.84 -28.54 -8.69
CA CYS A 25 7.90 -27.27 -7.96
C CYS A 25 6.51 -26.65 -8.00
N PHE A 26 5.74 -26.78 -6.93
CA PHE A 26 4.59 -25.96 -6.68
C PHE A 26 5.12 -24.57 -6.30
N ASP A 27 5.18 -23.68 -7.27
CA ASP A 27 5.29 -22.25 -7.00
C ASP A 27 4.07 -21.86 -6.14
N LYS A 28 4.35 -21.59 -4.86
CA LYS A 28 3.36 -20.95 -3.99
C LYS A 28 3.01 -19.60 -4.62
N PRO A 29 1.73 -19.33 -4.92
CA PRO A 29 1.34 -17.98 -5.33
C PRO A 29 1.68 -17.03 -4.16
N SER A 30 2.63 -16.18 -4.41
CA SER A 30 3.02 -15.02 -3.59
C SER A 30 1.76 -14.26 -3.19
N GLY A 31 1.64 -13.98 -1.89
CA GLY A 31 0.48 -13.46 -1.18
C GLY A 31 -0.39 -12.50 -1.98
N SER A 32 -1.64 -12.88 -2.11
CA SER A 32 -2.72 -12.03 -2.60
C SER A 32 -2.83 -10.79 -1.69
N THR A 33 -2.23 -9.68 -2.12
CA THR A 33 -2.72 -8.38 -1.69
C THR A 33 -4.16 -8.30 -2.18
N LYS A 34 -5.13 -8.22 -1.25
CA LYS A 34 -6.51 -7.84 -1.57
C LYS A 34 -6.45 -6.41 -2.12
N GLY A 35 -6.12 -6.29 -3.40
CA GLY A 35 -6.17 -5.05 -4.16
C GLY A 35 -7.60 -4.53 -4.22
N ALA A 36 -7.75 -3.22 -4.38
CA ALA A 36 -9.04 -2.61 -4.67
C ALA A 36 -9.75 -3.39 -5.77
N VAL A 37 -11.05 -3.62 -5.59
CA VAL A 37 -11.89 -4.20 -6.66
C VAL A 37 -11.75 -3.26 -7.86
N PRO A 38 -11.24 -3.75 -9.02
CA PRO A 38 -11.14 -2.91 -10.20
C PRO A 38 -12.52 -2.39 -10.59
N GLY A 39 -12.60 -1.08 -10.82
CA GLY A 39 -13.85 -0.46 -11.24
C GLY A 39 -13.95 1.01 -10.85
N PRO A 40 -14.99 1.70 -11.36
CA PRO A 40 -15.18 3.11 -11.10
C PRO A 40 -15.53 3.36 -9.61
N ILE A 41 -14.84 4.32 -9.02
CA ILE A 41 -15.07 4.82 -7.66
C ILE A 41 -15.51 6.27 -7.71
N LYS A 42 -16.39 6.67 -6.78
CA LYS A 42 -16.76 8.08 -6.60
C LYS A 42 -15.68 8.78 -5.79
N VAL A 43 -15.12 9.85 -6.33
CA VAL A 43 -14.10 10.69 -5.68
C VAL A 43 -14.40 12.17 -5.90
N PHE A 44 -13.91 13.04 -5.03
CA PHE A 44 -13.98 14.48 -5.22
C PHE A 44 -12.81 14.97 -6.06
N SER A 45 -13.07 15.89 -7.00
CA SER A 45 -12.06 16.60 -7.79
C SER A 45 -12.11 18.10 -7.48
N ALA A 46 -10.99 18.66 -7.04
CA ALA A 46 -10.87 20.10 -6.79
C ALA A 46 -10.98 20.90 -8.12
N GLU A 47 -10.42 20.36 -9.20
CA GLU A 47 -10.48 20.95 -10.54
C GLU A 47 -11.90 21.05 -11.06
N LYS A 48 -12.71 19.99 -10.88
CA LYS A 48 -14.12 19.96 -11.30
C LYS A 48 -15.07 20.60 -10.30
N GLY A 49 -14.57 20.95 -9.11
CA GLY A 49 -15.39 21.49 -8.03
C GLY A 49 -16.47 20.55 -7.48
N GLY A 50 -16.33 19.24 -7.70
CA GLY A 50 -17.38 18.27 -7.36
C GLY A 50 -16.94 16.82 -7.42
N TYR A 51 -17.91 15.93 -7.20
CA TYR A 51 -17.67 14.48 -7.29
C TYR A 51 -17.70 14.00 -8.74
N ILE A 52 -16.76 13.12 -9.04
CA ILE A 52 -16.63 12.43 -10.33
C ILE A 52 -16.51 10.92 -10.12
N MET A 53 -16.80 10.15 -11.18
CA MET A 53 -16.41 8.75 -11.25
C MET A 53 -15.00 8.66 -11.80
N SER A 54 -14.15 7.85 -11.19
CA SER A 54 -12.74 7.66 -11.55
C SER A 54 -12.38 6.19 -11.45
N GLU A 55 -11.61 5.69 -12.41
CA GLU A 55 -11.10 4.33 -12.33
C GLU A 55 -10.05 4.19 -11.22
N THR A 56 -10.03 3.02 -10.57
CA THR A 56 -8.93 2.65 -9.66
C THR A 56 -7.63 2.49 -10.44
N VAL A 57 -6.49 2.72 -9.77
CA VAL A 57 -5.16 2.58 -10.38
C VAL A 57 -4.46 1.39 -9.74
N THR A 58 -4.39 0.30 -10.49
CA THR A 58 -3.66 -0.92 -10.10
C THR A 58 -2.46 -1.09 -11.02
N LYS A 59 -1.28 -1.31 -10.44
CA LYS A 59 0.00 -1.51 -11.15
C LYS A 59 0.82 -2.57 -10.42
N SER A 60 1.67 -3.27 -11.16
CA SER A 60 2.67 -4.16 -10.56
C SER A 60 3.73 -3.36 -9.79
N ASN A 61 4.51 -4.03 -8.95
CA ASN A 61 5.61 -3.39 -8.23
C ASN A 61 6.65 -2.80 -9.17
N GLU A 62 6.93 -3.47 -10.28
CA GLU A 62 7.87 -3.04 -11.31
C GLU A 62 7.38 -1.77 -12.02
N GLU A 63 6.06 -1.68 -12.30
CA GLU A 63 5.47 -0.49 -12.89
C GLU A 63 5.48 0.70 -11.91
N TRP A 64 5.20 0.45 -10.61
CA TRP A 64 5.30 1.49 -9.59
C TRP A 64 6.73 2.02 -9.45
N LYS A 65 7.75 1.14 -9.45
CA LYS A 65 9.17 1.52 -9.38
C LYS A 65 9.64 2.37 -10.57
N LYS A 66 8.98 2.23 -11.73
CA LYS A 66 9.31 3.05 -12.92
C LYS A 66 8.82 4.49 -12.83
N ILE A 67 7.77 4.76 -12.07
CA ILE A 67 7.11 6.07 -12.01
C ILE A 67 7.27 6.80 -10.68
N LEU A 68 7.66 6.08 -9.62
CA LEU A 68 7.90 6.63 -8.29
C LEU A 68 9.39 6.75 -8.03
N THR A 69 9.79 7.78 -7.27
CA THR A 69 11.13 7.80 -6.69
C THR A 69 11.29 6.65 -5.69
N PRO A 70 12.52 6.21 -5.36
CA PRO A 70 12.72 5.18 -4.33
C PRO A 70 12.04 5.51 -3.00
N GLU A 71 12.08 6.76 -2.56
CA GLU A 71 11.42 7.21 -1.33
C GLU A 71 9.90 7.15 -1.43
N GLN A 72 9.31 7.66 -2.53
CA GLN A 72 7.87 7.56 -2.79
C GLN A 72 7.41 6.09 -2.85
N TYR A 73 8.19 5.22 -3.49
CA TYR A 73 7.87 3.79 -3.55
C TYR A 73 7.90 3.17 -2.15
N HIS A 74 8.95 3.46 -1.37
CA HIS A 74 9.07 2.98 0.01
C HIS A 74 7.85 3.39 0.85
N ILE A 75 7.44 4.65 0.78
CA ILE A 75 6.27 5.16 1.53
C ILE A 75 4.97 4.56 0.98
N LEU A 76 4.67 4.76 -0.31
CA LEU A 76 3.35 4.44 -0.88
C LEU A 76 3.09 2.94 -1.03
N ARG A 77 4.14 2.11 -1.25
CA ARG A 77 3.98 0.69 -1.60
C ARG A 77 4.51 -0.27 -0.53
N GLU A 78 5.52 0.14 0.24
CA GLU A 78 6.10 -0.66 1.31
C GLU A 78 5.66 -0.20 2.71
N LYS A 79 4.76 0.80 2.80
CA LYS A 79 4.23 1.38 4.04
C LYS A 79 5.32 1.97 4.95
N GLY A 80 6.34 2.56 4.34
CA GLY A 80 7.40 3.25 5.05
C GLY A 80 6.93 4.56 5.71
N THR A 81 7.81 5.17 6.48
CA THR A 81 7.63 6.49 7.07
C THR A 81 8.91 7.30 6.85
N GLU A 82 8.80 8.50 6.29
CA GLU A 82 9.92 9.41 6.15
C GLU A 82 10.40 9.91 7.52
N LYS A 83 11.65 10.35 7.61
CA LYS A 83 12.18 10.92 8.84
C LYS A 83 11.44 12.23 9.18
N ALA A 84 11.11 12.43 10.45
CA ALA A 84 10.50 13.70 10.90
C ALA A 84 11.37 14.89 10.51
N TYR A 85 10.74 15.98 10.09
CA TYR A 85 11.35 17.24 9.62
C TYR A 85 12.19 17.11 8.34
N SER A 86 12.21 15.96 7.65
CA SER A 86 12.91 15.82 6.37
C SER A 86 12.04 16.14 5.16
N GLY A 87 10.72 16.04 5.32
CA GLY A 87 9.79 16.20 4.21
C GLY A 87 9.55 17.67 3.83
N ILE A 88 9.51 17.96 2.54
CA ILE A 88 9.41 19.32 1.98
C ILE A 88 8.10 20.05 2.32
N TYR A 89 7.05 19.33 2.72
CA TYR A 89 5.74 19.92 3.02
C TYR A 89 5.48 20.10 4.52
N ALA A 90 6.38 19.66 5.41
CA ALA A 90 6.18 19.80 6.84
C ALA A 90 5.86 21.26 7.24
N SER A 91 6.69 22.21 6.80
CA SER A 91 6.55 23.65 7.09
C SER A 91 6.04 24.47 5.90
N SER A 92 5.50 23.86 4.84
CA SER A 92 4.96 24.60 3.68
C SER A 92 3.64 25.29 4.03
N HIS A 93 3.50 26.56 3.64
CA HIS A 93 2.29 27.39 3.80
C HIS A 93 1.68 27.83 2.45
N GLU A 94 2.15 27.26 1.36
CA GLU A 94 1.66 27.61 0.04
C GLU A 94 0.19 27.23 -0.14
N LYS A 95 -0.56 28.06 -0.88
CA LYS A 95 -1.99 27.83 -1.16
C LYS A 95 -2.18 26.89 -2.34
N GLY A 96 -2.85 25.77 -2.10
CA GLY A 96 -3.07 24.77 -3.14
C GLY A 96 -3.70 23.48 -2.61
N THR A 97 -3.57 22.45 -3.44
CA THR A 97 -4.09 21.11 -3.16
C THR A 97 -2.94 20.10 -3.10
N TYR A 98 -2.95 19.28 -2.08
CA TYR A 98 -2.04 18.13 -1.95
C TYR A 98 -2.70 16.92 -2.59
N ARG A 99 -2.05 16.33 -3.58
CA ARG A 99 -2.47 15.16 -4.35
C ARG A 99 -1.66 13.93 -3.96
N CYS A 100 -2.19 12.75 -4.22
CA CYS A 100 -1.44 11.51 -4.10
C CYS A 100 -0.27 11.50 -5.10
N ALA A 101 0.96 11.32 -4.64
CA ALA A 101 2.14 11.27 -5.50
C ALA A 101 2.11 10.07 -6.47
N GLY A 102 1.39 9.00 -6.12
CA GLY A 102 1.28 7.81 -6.97
C GLY A 102 0.26 7.94 -8.10
N CYS A 103 -0.90 8.57 -7.85
CA CYS A 103 -2.00 8.55 -8.83
C CYS A 103 -2.64 9.91 -9.11
N GLY A 104 -2.21 10.98 -8.45
CA GLY A 104 -2.72 12.33 -8.68
C GLY A 104 -4.11 12.63 -8.08
N LEU A 105 -4.70 11.73 -7.27
CA LEU A 105 -5.98 12.00 -6.62
C LEU A 105 -5.84 13.16 -5.63
N ASP A 106 -6.77 14.11 -5.63
CA ASP A 106 -6.81 15.22 -4.67
C ASP A 106 -7.07 14.67 -3.26
N LEU A 107 -6.21 15.01 -2.28
CA LEU A 107 -6.27 14.44 -0.93
C LEU A 107 -6.56 15.47 0.15
N TYR A 108 -5.85 16.60 0.14
CA TYR A 108 -5.95 17.63 1.17
C TYR A 108 -5.86 19.02 0.56
N ARG A 109 -6.48 20.02 1.24
CA ARG A 109 -6.31 21.44 0.91
C ARG A 109 -5.28 22.07 1.85
N SER A 110 -4.53 23.02 1.36
CA SER A 110 -3.63 23.82 2.20
C SER A 110 -4.37 24.59 3.31
N ALA A 111 -5.63 24.94 3.09
CA ALA A 111 -6.48 25.61 4.08
C ALA A 111 -6.81 24.70 5.30
N ASP A 112 -6.71 23.40 5.15
CA ASP A 112 -6.94 22.42 6.22
C ASP A 112 -5.62 21.97 6.89
N LYS A 113 -4.45 22.46 6.40
CA LYS A 113 -3.13 22.18 6.96
C LYS A 113 -2.88 23.02 8.21
N PHE A 114 -2.20 22.45 9.20
CA PHE A 114 -1.79 23.15 10.41
C PHE A 114 -0.41 22.66 10.90
N GLU A 115 0.24 23.48 11.71
CA GLU A 115 1.53 23.16 12.32
C GLU A 115 1.32 22.31 13.58
N SER A 116 1.59 21.02 13.47
CA SER A 116 1.43 20.07 14.58
C SER A 116 2.67 19.94 15.46
N GLY A 117 3.82 20.45 15.00
CA GLY A 117 5.11 20.27 15.69
C GLY A 117 5.69 18.86 15.60
N THR A 118 5.05 17.94 14.87
CA THR A 118 5.49 16.54 14.79
C THR A 118 6.56 16.28 13.73
N GLY A 119 6.77 17.25 12.83
CA GLY A 119 7.76 17.16 11.74
C GLY A 119 7.22 16.53 10.45
N TRP A 120 5.92 16.29 10.37
CA TRP A 120 5.20 15.84 9.17
C TRP A 120 4.06 16.79 8.82
N PRO A 121 3.70 16.93 7.52
CA PRO A 121 2.53 17.71 7.13
C PRO A 121 1.27 17.14 7.78
N SER A 122 0.53 17.99 8.48
CA SER A 122 -0.64 17.64 9.26
C SER A 122 -1.87 18.40 8.80
N PHE A 123 -3.01 17.71 8.69
CA PHE A 123 -4.28 18.27 8.21
C PHE A 123 -5.41 17.92 9.17
N THR A 124 -6.40 18.81 9.26
CA THR A 124 -7.59 18.62 10.11
C THR A 124 -8.62 17.68 9.50
N LYS A 125 -8.63 17.54 8.17
CA LYS A 125 -9.54 16.68 7.40
C LYS A 125 -9.02 16.45 5.98
N PRO A 126 -9.45 15.38 5.30
CA PRO A 126 -9.25 15.22 3.87
C PRO A 126 -10.10 16.20 3.07
N ILE A 127 -9.78 16.41 1.80
CA ILE A 127 -10.59 17.23 0.88
C ILE A 127 -12.02 16.70 0.72
N ALA A 128 -12.15 15.38 0.77
CA ALA A 128 -13.41 14.64 0.87
C ALA A 128 -13.13 13.25 1.51
N PRO A 129 -14.02 12.73 2.35
CA PRO A 129 -13.86 11.40 2.96
C PRO A 129 -13.72 10.29 1.91
N GLU A 130 -14.38 10.44 0.76
CA GLU A 130 -14.36 9.48 -0.33
C GLU A 130 -13.00 9.33 -1.02
N ASN A 131 -12.07 10.29 -0.83
CA ASN A 131 -10.75 10.26 -1.45
C ASN A 131 -9.72 9.47 -0.66
N ILE A 132 -10.06 9.03 0.55
CA ILE A 132 -9.20 8.22 1.41
C ILE A 132 -9.91 6.96 1.89
N ILE A 133 -9.12 6.01 2.37
CA ILE A 133 -9.58 4.84 3.14
C ILE A 133 -8.83 4.87 4.47
N THR A 134 -9.51 4.50 5.56
CA THR A 134 -8.86 4.27 6.85
C THR A 134 -8.92 2.80 7.21
N ARG A 135 -7.82 2.24 7.75
CA ARG A 135 -7.73 0.85 8.21
C ARG A 135 -7.01 0.78 9.56
N PRO A 136 -7.38 -0.13 10.47
CA PRO A 136 -6.58 -0.39 11.66
C PRO A 136 -5.16 -0.82 11.28
N ASP A 137 -4.16 -0.26 11.96
CA ASP A 137 -2.75 -0.64 11.86
C ASP A 137 -2.24 -1.01 13.26
N ASN A 138 -2.00 -2.29 13.46
CA ASN A 138 -1.48 -2.85 14.72
C ASN A 138 0.00 -3.26 14.60
N SER A 139 0.72 -2.76 13.60
CA SER A 139 2.15 -3.02 13.44
C SER A 139 2.97 -2.34 14.55
N PHE A 140 4.19 -2.83 14.76
CA PHE A 140 5.16 -2.29 15.74
C PHE A 140 4.60 -2.16 17.17
N PHE A 141 3.69 -3.05 17.59
CA PHE A 141 3.04 -3.02 18.92
C PHE A 141 2.26 -1.72 19.21
N MET A 142 1.91 -0.94 18.19
CA MET A 142 1.11 0.27 18.27
C MET A 142 -0.31 0.03 17.73
N ARG A 143 -1.29 0.76 18.28
CA ARG A 143 -2.63 0.81 17.71
C ARG A 143 -2.81 2.15 17.03
N ARG A 144 -2.85 2.14 15.71
CA ARG A 144 -2.99 3.34 14.89
C ARG A 144 -4.07 3.12 13.83
N THR A 145 -4.47 4.21 13.19
CA THR A 145 -5.37 4.15 12.03
C THR A 145 -4.59 4.62 10.80
N GLU A 146 -4.29 3.68 9.90
CA GLU A 146 -3.63 3.94 8.62
C GLU A 146 -4.55 4.73 7.70
N VAL A 147 -4.01 5.72 6.99
CA VAL A 147 -4.68 6.47 5.92
C VAL A 147 -4.09 6.06 4.58
N ILE A 148 -4.96 5.69 3.63
CA ILE A 148 -4.62 5.11 2.34
C ILE A 148 -5.34 5.92 1.25
N CYS A 149 -4.69 6.12 0.11
CA CYS A 149 -5.32 6.72 -1.06
C CYS A 149 -6.43 5.82 -1.62
N ARG A 150 -7.65 6.35 -1.78
CA ARG A 150 -8.81 5.59 -2.29
C ARG A 150 -8.59 5.04 -3.69
N ARG A 151 -7.85 5.75 -4.57
CA ARG A 151 -7.72 5.42 -5.97
C ARG A 151 -6.65 4.37 -6.27
N CYS A 152 -5.50 4.40 -5.56
CA CYS A 152 -4.37 3.50 -5.84
C CYS A 152 -3.94 2.65 -4.65
N GLU A 153 -4.64 2.77 -3.52
CA GLU A 153 -4.32 2.10 -2.24
C GLU A 153 -2.88 2.36 -1.73
N GLY A 154 -2.25 3.45 -2.16
CA GLY A 154 -0.95 3.87 -1.62
C GLY A 154 -1.07 4.33 -0.16
N HIS A 155 -0.15 3.87 0.70
CA HIS A 155 -0.03 4.34 2.06
C HIS A 155 0.31 5.83 2.09
N LEU A 156 -0.43 6.63 2.87
CA LEU A 156 -0.22 8.07 2.98
C LEU A 156 0.37 8.47 4.33
N GLY A 157 -0.05 7.83 5.40
CA GLY A 157 0.28 8.13 6.78
C GLY A 157 -0.75 7.58 7.74
N HIS A 158 -1.01 8.28 8.84
CA HIS A 158 -1.94 7.87 9.88
C HIS A 158 -2.81 9.03 10.35
N VAL A 159 -3.98 8.72 10.90
CA VAL A 159 -4.85 9.68 11.58
C VAL A 159 -4.86 9.41 13.07
N PHE A 160 -4.82 10.50 13.85
CA PHE A 160 -4.80 10.55 15.31
C PHE A 160 -5.94 11.42 15.83
N ASP A 161 -6.30 11.28 17.09
CA ASP A 161 -7.36 12.01 17.80
C ASP A 161 -6.82 13.19 18.65
N ASP A 162 -5.61 13.64 18.34
CA ASP A 162 -4.90 14.72 19.01
C ASP A 162 -4.82 16.01 18.18
N GLY A 163 -5.73 16.18 17.23
CA GLY A 163 -5.82 17.34 16.36
C GLY A 163 -6.61 18.51 16.96
N PRO A 164 -6.62 19.66 16.27
CA PRO A 164 -7.36 20.84 16.72
C PRO A 164 -8.87 20.71 16.48
N LYS A 165 -9.64 21.51 17.21
CA LYS A 165 -11.08 21.67 16.93
C LYS A 165 -11.29 22.24 15.52
N PRO A 166 -12.42 21.96 14.83
CA PRO A 166 -13.62 21.30 15.35
C PRO A 166 -13.57 19.78 15.29
N THR A 167 -12.67 19.16 14.49
CA THR A 167 -12.68 17.69 14.25
C THR A 167 -12.00 16.91 15.36
N GLY A 168 -11.02 17.49 16.05
CA GLY A 168 -10.14 16.77 16.98
C GLY A 168 -9.20 15.79 16.30
N LEU A 169 -9.20 15.74 14.94
CA LEU A 169 -8.40 14.79 14.18
C LEU A 169 -7.14 15.45 13.60
N ARG A 170 -6.06 14.69 13.59
CA ARG A 170 -4.80 15.05 12.93
C ARG A 170 -4.45 13.96 11.91
N TYR A 171 -4.58 14.30 10.63
CA TYR A 171 -4.11 13.48 9.52
C TYR A 171 -2.63 13.80 9.30
N CYS A 172 -1.75 12.93 9.81
CA CYS A 172 -0.30 13.06 9.75
C CYS A 172 0.22 12.28 8.54
N MET A 173 0.63 13.00 7.49
CA MET A 173 0.96 12.43 6.20
C MET A 173 2.46 12.50 5.92
N ASN A 174 2.98 11.54 5.14
CA ASN A 174 4.34 11.64 4.62
C ASN A 174 4.38 12.65 3.47
N SER A 175 5.35 13.57 3.45
CA SER A 175 5.55 14.50 2.34
C SER A 175 5.81 13.75 1.03
N ALA A 176 6.60 12.69 1.06
CA ALA A 176 6.91 11.88 -0.12
C ALA A 176 5.68 11.18 -0.71
N ALA A 177 4.60 10.95 0.08
CA ALA A 177 3.33 10.43 -0.41
C ALA A 177 2.48 11.48 -1.14
N LEU A 178 2.87 12.75 -1.07
CA LEU A 178 2.10 13.88 -1.58
C LEU A 178 2.82 14.59 -2.73
N GLN A 179 2.01 15.20 -3.60
CA GLN A 179 2.42 16.17 -4.61
C GLN A 179 1.59 17.43 -4.44
N PHE A 180 2.24 18.57 -4.31
CA PHE A 180 1.55 19.85 -4.18
C PHE A 180 1.25 20.46 -5.55
N VAL A 181 0.04 20.99 -5.70
CA VAL A 181 -0.42 21.73 -6.87
C VAL A 181 -0.93 23.09 -6.38
N ALA A 182 -0.21 24.15 -6.73
CA ALA A 182 -0.62 25.50 -6.38
C ALA A 182 -1.98 25.84 -7.03
N THR A 183 -2.86 26.52 -6.29
CA THR A 183 -4.02 27.18 -6.92
C THR A 183 -3.49 28.31 -7.82
N GLY A 184 -3.89 28.32 -9.09
CA GLY A 184 -3.52 29.37 -10.03
C GLY A 184 -3.80 30.76 -9.44
N LYS A 185 -2.91 31.68 -9.75
CA LYS A 185 -3.11 33.12 -9.50
C LYS A 185 -4.19 33.67 -10.40
#